data_f0140ae4e4cc75033c2e054a70f8d933
#
_entry.id   f0140ae4e4cc75033c2e054a70f8d933
#
_cell.length_a   1.000
_cell.length_b   1.000
_cell.length_c   1.000
_cell.angle_alpha   90.00
_cell.angle_beta   90.00
_cell.angle_gamma   90.00
#
_symmetry.space_group_name_H-M   'P 1'
#
loop_
_entity.id
_entity.type
_entity.pdbx_description
1 polymer ?
#
loop_
_entity_poly.entity_id
_entity_poly.type
_entity_poly.pdbx_seq_one_letter_code
_entity_poly.pdbx_strand_id
1 'polypeptide(L)'
;MKIKLYFDKGNLGRLAVAMIFAAVLFWKIGFSVWALPVFGACYFLFKSLKVELSEKIPWVWTGLMIGASSIFTAYHVQYLLLDAELRAKITQPKMLLNILCCLVVFLAVQVFTNNTGLTCMISHIFLVSLAGINYFVYLFRGNEFIFSDLKSIQTGLSVAGNYEFVMDDRAGYVILISTLYVALIRKLHVSFKKRVPMAIICISLAVLSGVYIGHKTEYIVTETWEQKGSYRNGYILNFVLSIRDCFIAAPDGYSGEAVKALEEQYSGGDSDGKKQGEKDAASAYADVAADPGEKPAIIVVMSESYADLSVVGDFSTNIDVAPYFHSLKENTIHGYALSPVFGAK
;
A
#
# COMPACT_ATOMS: atom_id res chain seq x y z
N MET A 1 -0.57 -37.04 12.72
CA MET A 1 -0.26 -36.67 11.33
C MET A 1 0.27 -37.91 10.62
N LYS A 2 -0.30 -38.25 9.47
CA LYS A 2 0.21 -39.32 8.60
C LYS A 2 0.62 -38.68 7.27
N ILE A 3 1.82 -39.00 6.80
CA ILE A 3 2.35 -38.52 5.54
C ILE A 3 2.59 -39.71 4.63
N LYS A 4 2.06 -39.65 3.43
CA LYS A 4 2.26 -40.68 2.39
C LYS A 4 2.71 -39.99 1.11
N LEU A 5 3.63 -40.58 0.39
CA LEU A 5 3.96 -40.21 -0.97
C LEU A 5 3.08 -41.02 -1.93
N TYR A 6 2.39 -40.31 -2.80
CA TYR A 6 1.53 -40.90 -3.80
C TYR A 6 1.93 -40.38 -5.20
N PHE A 7 2.32 -41.34 -6.04
CA PHE A 7 2.69 -41.03 -7.41
C PHE A 7 1.44 -41.09 -8.30
N ASP A 8 1.06 -39.94 -8.85
CA ASP A 8 -0.04 -39.81 -9.79
C ASP A 8 0.48 -39.30 -11.15
N LYS A 9 0.10 -39.98 -12.24
CA LYS A 9 0.46 -39.55 -13.60
C LYS A 9 -0.01 -38.12 -13.90
N GLY A 10 -1.11 -37.66 -13.32
CA GLY A 10 -1.59 -36.28 -13.41
C GLY A 10 -0.63 -35.27 -12.79
N ASN A 11 0.19 -35.66 -11.82
CA ASN A 11 1.21 -34.80 -11.25
C ASN A 11 2.35 -34.48 -12.22
N LEU A 12 2.64 -35.36 -13.16
CA LEU A 12 3.62 -35.11 -14.23
C LEU A 12 3.15 -34.00 -15.18
N GLY A 13 1.89 -34.02 -15.59
CA GLY A 13 1.32 -32.95 -16.42
C GLY A 13 1.35 -31.59 -15.70
N ARG A 14 1.00 -31.56 -14.43
CA ARG A 14 1.06 -30.34 -13.60
C ARG A 14 2.50 -29.85 -13.40
N LEU A 15 3.46 -30.77 -13.24
CA LEU A 15 4.88 -30.46 -13.18
C LEU A 15 5.34 -29.82 -14.51
N ALA A 16 4.97 -30.40 -15.65
CA ALA A 16 5.34 -29.85 -16.96
C ALA A 16 4.86 -28.42 -17.13
N VAL A 17 3.59 -28.12 -16.79
CA VAL A 17 3.04 -26.76 -16.80
C VAL A 17 3.81 -25.83 -15.87
N ALA A 18 4.10 -26.27 -14.63
CA ALA A 18 4.85 -25.47 -13.67
C ALA A 18 6.28 -25.20 -14.12
N MET A 19 6.93 -26.17 -14.77
CA MET A 19 8.28 -26.01 -15.33
C MET A 19 8.31 -25.07 -16.53
N ILE A 20 7.32 -25.12 -17.42
CA ILE A 20 7.18 -24.18 -18.54
C ILE A 20 7.02 -22.75 -17.98
N PHE A 21 6.15 -22.57 -17.00
CA PHE A 21 5.97 -21.28 -16.32
C PHE A 21 7.27 -20.77 -15.69
N ALA A 22 7.99 -21.62 -14.95
CA ALA A 22 9.26 -21.26 -14.33
C ALA A 22 10.34 -20.94 -15.39
N ALA A 23 10.36 -21.66 -16.51
CA ALA A 23 11.29 -21.39 -17.62
C ALA A 23 11.00 -20.06 -18.32
N VAL A 24 9.72 -19.71 -18.50
CA VAL A 24 9.31 -18.40 -19.04
C VAL A 24 9.73 -17.28 -18.10
N LEU A 25 9.51 -17.45 -16.80
CA LEU A 25 9.99 -16.47 -15.79
C LEU A 25 11.52 -16.35 -15.83
N PHE A 26 12.25 -17.47 -15.89
CA PHE A 26 13.70 -17.46 -15.99
C PHE A 26 14.18 -16.68 -17.22
N TRP A 27 13.56 -16.93 -18.39
CA TRP A 27 13.91 -16.23 -19.62
C TRP A 27 13.67 -14.72 -19.53
N LYS A 28 12.61 -14.30 -18.86
CA LYS A 28 12.24 -12.88 -18.71
C LYS A 28 13.08 -12.14 -17.68
N ILE A 29 13.41 -12.78 -16.56
CA ILE A 29 13.98 -12.16 -15.35
C ILE A 29 15.49 -12.48 -15.19
N GLY A 30 15.94 -13.66 -15.64
CA GLY A 30 17.36 -14.03 -15.62
C GLY A 30 17.91 -14.45 -14.25
N PHE A 31 17.06 -15.01 -13.35
CA PHE A 31 17.54 -15.54 -12.07
C PHE A 31 18.40 -16.82 -12.23
N SER A 32 18.99 -17.33 -11.13
CA SER A 32 19.87 -18.49 -11.20
C SER A 32 19.24 -19.71 -11.88
N VAL A 33 19.92 -20.28 -12.87
CA VAL A 33 19.47 -21.48 -13.60
C VAL A 33 19.24 -22.69 -12.69
N TRP A 34 19.97 -22.78 -11.57
CA TRP A 34 19.80 -23.83 -10.55
C TRP A 34 18.44 -23.76 -9.84
N ALA A 35 17.77 -22.62 -9.87
CA ALA A 35 16.44 -22.48 -9.29
C ALA A 35 15.40 -23.37 -10.01
N LEU A 36 15.56 -23.62 -11.31
CA LEU A 36 14.63 -24.41 -12.10
C LEU A 36 14.54 -25.89 -11.65
N PRO A 37 15.66 -26.65 -11.57
CA PRO A 37 15.61 -28.04 -11.12
C PRO A 37 15.19 -28.13 -9.64
N VAL A 38 15.62 -27.24 -8.78
CA VAL A 38 15.20 -27.21 -7.39
C VAL A 38 13.70 -26.95 -7.27
N PHE A 39 13.18 -25.96 -8.00
CA PHE A 39 11.74 -25.67 -8.05
C PHE A 39 10.96 -26.89 -8.55
N GLY A 40 11.38 -27.51 -9.65
CA GLY A 40 10.73 -28.69 -10.20
C GLY A 40 10.67 -29.86 -9.22
N ALA A 41 11.79 -30.17 -8.57
CA ALA A 41 11.88 -31.23 -7.57
C ALA A 41 10.96 -30.96 -6.36
N CYS A 42 10.99 -29.74 -5.80
CA CYS A 42 10.13 -29.33 -4.68
C CYS A 42 8.64 -29.36 -5.07
N TYR A 43 8.32 -28.82 -6.25
CA TYR A 43 6.94 -28.81 -6.74
C TYR A 43 6.39 -30.22 -6.93
N PHE A 44 7.16 -31.12 -7.55
CA PHE A 44 6.78 -32.52 -7.72
C PHE A 44 6.59 -33.22 -6.37
N LEU A 45 7.54 -33.06 -5.45
CA LEU A 45 7.45 -33.60 -4.10
C LEU A 45 6.17 -33.11 -3.40
N PHE A 46 5.91 -31.81 -3.38
CA PHE A 46 4.72 -31.25 -2.71
C PHE A 46 3.41 -31.70 -3.36
N LYS A 47 3.37 -31.85 -4.68
CA LYS A 47 2.18 -32.41 -5.37
C LYS A 47 1.97 -33.90 -5.09
N SER A 48 3.05 -34.65 -4.85
CA SER A 48 3.00 -36.09 -4.54
C SER A 48 2.71 -36.37 -3.07
N LEU A 49 2.83 -35.37 -2.17
CA LEU A 49 2.49 -35.50 -0.77
C LEU A 49 0.97 -35.66 -0.56
N LYS A 50 0.58 -36.66 0.23
CA LYS A 50 -0.73 -36.77 0.84
C LYS A 50 -0.56 -36.67 2.37
N VAL A 51 -1.09 -35.59 2.94
CA VAL A 51 -0.99 -35.30 4.37
C VAL A 51 -2.37 -35.43 4.98
N GLU A 52 -2.49 -36.34 5.96
CA GLU A 52 -3.69 -36.56 6.76
C GLU A 52 -3.44 -35.98 8.16
N LEU A 53 -4.11 -34.87 8.49
CA LEU A 53 -4.04 -34.24 9.80
C LEU A 53 -5.08 -34.87 10.73
N SER A 54 -4.77 -34.91 12.03
CA SER A 54 -5.68 -35.50 13.02
C SER A 54 -6.89 -34.57 13.23
N GLU A 55 -8.09 -35.11 13.01
CA GLU A 55 -9.36 -34.42 13.27
C GLU A 55 -9.64 -34.22 14.78
N LYS A 56 -8.86 -34.84 15.67
CA LYS A 56 -9.05 -34.73 17.12
C LYS A 56 -8.63 -33.35 17.68
N ILE A 57 -7.69 -32.68 17.01
CA ILE A 57 -7.09 -31.42 17.47
C ILE A 57 -7.07 -30.37 16.34
N PRO A 58 -8.21 -30.05 15.73
CA PRO A 58 -8.23 -29.12 14.57
C PRO A 58 -7.73 -27.72 14.94
N TRP A 59 -7.99 -27.26 16.17
CA TRP A 59 -7.53 -25.95 16.66
C TRP A 59 -6.00 -25.82 16.66
N VAL A 60 -5.30 -26.88 17.08
CA VAL A 60 -3.83 -26.89 17.10
C VAL A 60 -3.28 -26.77 15.67
N TRP A 61 -3.80 -27.58 14.75
CA TRP A 61 -3.36 -27.52 13.35
C TRP A 61 -3.68 -26.19 12.70
N THR A 62 -4.87 -25.65 12.94
CA THR A 62 -5.26 -24.33 12.42
C THR A 62 -4.37 -23.24 12.98
N GLY A 63 -4.11 -23.21 14.28
CA GLY A 63 -3.22 -22.24 14.92
C GLY A 63 -1.80 -22.30 14.37
N LEU A 64 -1.24 -23.51 14.24
CA LEU A 64 0.10 -23.72 13.67
C LEU A 64 0.17 -23.28 12.20
N MET A 65 -0.82 -23.66 11.39
CA MET A 65 -0.83 -23.33 9.96
C MET A 65 -0.99 -21.81 9.74
N ILE A 66 -1.96 -21.18 10.40
CA ILE A 66 -2.19 -19.74 10.29
C ILE A 66 -1.00 -18.96 10.84
N GLY A 67 -0.48 -19.33 12.02
CA GLY A 67 0.67 -18.67 12.62
C GLY A 67 1.92 -18.75 11.76
N ALA A 68 2.29 -19.94 11.32
CA ALA A 68 3.45 -20.16 10.45
C ALA A 68 3.29 -19.45 9.10
N SER A 69 2.07 -19.49 8.51
CA SER A 69 1.78 -18.81 7.25
C SER A 69 1.82 -17.29 7.38
N SER A 70 1.37 -16.73 8.49
CA SER A 70 1.44 -15.29 8.75
C SER A 70 2.89 -14.81 8.88
N ILE A 71 3.72 -15.57 9.60
CA ILE A 71 5.17 -15.31 9.72
C ILE A 71 5.81 -15.38 8.33
N PHE A 72 5.61 -16.49 7.62
CA PHE A 72 6.16 -16.69 6.29
C PHE A 72 5.77 -15.55 5.33
N THR A 73 4.49 -15.20 5.28
CA THR A 73 3.99 -14.16 4.38
C THR A 73 4.56 -12.80 4.72
N ALA A 74 4.67 -12.44 6.00
CA ALA A 74 5.25 -11.16 6.41
C ALA A 74 6.71 -11.04 5.94
N TYR A 75 7.54 -12.06 6.15
CA TYR A 75 8.93 -12.06 5.66
C TYR A 75 9.01 -12.10 4.13
N HIS A 76 8.11 -12.83 3.48
CA HIS A 76 8.09 -12.97 2.03
C HIS A 76 7.77 -11.64 1.32
N VAL A 77 6.80 -10.88 1.85
CA VAL A 77 6.48 -9.52 1.40
C VAL A 77 7.68 -8.58 1.55
N GLN A 78 8.37 -8.61 2.71
CA GLN A 78 9.56 -7.78 2.92
C GLN A 78 10.70 -8.17 1.97
N TYR A 79 10.84 -9.45 1.66
CA TYR A 79 11.84 -9.92 0.70
C TYR A 79 11.59 -9.37 -0.72
N LEU A 80 10.34 -9.28 -1.15
CA LEU A 80 9.99 -8.70 -2.45
C LEU A 80 10.39 -7.22 -2.54
N LEU A 81 10.07 -6.45 -1.51
CA LEU A 81 10.09 -4.99 -1.58
C LEU A 81 11.42 -4.36 -1.16
N LEU A 82 12.15 -5.00 -0.25
CA LEU A 82 13.33 -4.43 0.37
C LEU A 82 14.55 -5.32 0.12
N ASP A 83 15.70 -4.70 -0.13
CA ASP A 83 16.98 -5.40 -0.12
C ASP A 83 17.39 -5.82 1.31
N ALA A 84 18.49 -6.55 1.42
CA ALA A 84 18.92 -7.11 2.70
C ALA A 84 19.28 -6.02 3.73
N GLU A 85 19.86 -4.91 3.29
CA GLU A 85 20.25 -3.79 4.15
C GLU A 85 19.03 -3.08 4.74
N LEU A 86 18.05 -2.77 3.89
CA LEU A 86 16.80 -2.12 4.32
C LEU A 86 15.95 -3.04 5.21
N ARG A 87 15.87 -4.36 4.90
CA ARG A 87 15.19 -5.31 5.77
C ARG A 87 15.79 -5.38 7.18
N ALA A 88 17.12 -5.24 7.29
CA ALA A 88 17.80 -5.25 8.59
C ALA A 88 17.45 -4.03 9.47
N LYS A 89 16.94 -2.95 8.89
CA LYS A 89 16.49 -1.75 9.63
C LYS A 89 15.13 -1.93 10.31
N ILE A 90 14.34 -2.93 9.90
CA ILE A 90 13.05 -3.22 10.55
C ILE A 90 13.33 -3.88 11.91
N THR A 91 12.97 -3.19 12.98
CA THR A 91 13.16 -3.72 14.34
C THR A 91 12.25 -4.91 14.63
N GLN A 92 12.66 -5.80 15.54
CA GLN A 92 11.87 -6.98 15.90
C GLN A 92 10.42 -6.66 16.36
N PRO A 93 10.18 -5.63 17.20
CA PRO A 93 8.79 -5.23 17.53
C PRO A 93 7.96 -4.83 16.32
N LYS A 94 8.52 -4.08 15.37
CA LYS A 94 7.81 -3.70 14.15
C LYS A 94 7.56 -4.91 13.23
N MET A 95 8.51 -5.84 13.16
CA MET A 95 8.30 -7.09 12.42
C MET A 95 7.19 -7.93 13.03
N LEU A 96 7.10 -8.01 14.36
CA LEU A 96 5.98 -8.65 15.04
C LEU A 96 4.64 -7.98 14.68
N LEU A 97 4.58 -6.66 14.63
CA LEU A 97 3.36 -5.95 14.20
C LEU A 97 2.98 -6.28 12.74
N ASN A 98 3.95 -6.39 11.83
CA ASN A 98 3.68 -6.87 10.46
C ASN A 98 3.10 -8.29 10.44
N ILE A 99 3.64 -9.20 11.25
CA ILE A 99 3.12 -10.56 11.39
C ILE A 99 1.68 -10.54 11.93
N LEU A 100 1.39 -9.71 12.92
CA LEU A 100 0.03 -9.56 13.48
C LEU A 100 -0.95 -8.95 12.46
N CYS A 101 -0.52 -7.99 11.65
CA CYS A 101 -1.34 -7.48 10.54
C CYS A 101 -1.68 -8.60 9.55
N CYS A 102 -0.70 -9.43 9.17
CA CYS A 102 -0.95 -10.62 8.36
C CYS A 102 -1.94 -11.56 9.07
N LEU A 103 -1.72 -11.85 10.35
CA LEU A 103 -2.56 -12.74 11.15
C LEU A 103 -4.03 -12.31 11.13
N VAL A 104 -4.31 -11.01 11.27
CA VAL A 104 -5.68 -10.48 11.18
C VAL A 104 -6.34 -10.84 9.85
N VAL A 105 -5.62 -10.69 8.73
CA VAL A 105 -6.12 -11.07 7.40
C VAL A 105 -6.41 -12.57 7.33
N PHE A 106 -5.50 -13.41 7.81
CA PHE A 106 -5.68 -14.87 7.83
C PHE A 106 -6.89 -15.27 8.69
N LEU A 107 -7.05 -14.67 9.85
CA LEU A 107 -8.19 -14.95 10.73
C LEU A 107 -9.52 -14.51 10.10
N ALA A 108 -9.55 -13.34 9.46
CA ALA A 108 -10.72 -12.86 8.75
C ALA A 108 -11.14 -13.82 7.63
N VAL A 109 -10.19 -14.26 6.79
CA VAL A 109 -10.47 -15.22 5.71
C VAL A 109 -10.90 -16.58 6.26
N GLN A 110 -10.38 -17.04 7.43
CA GLN A 110 -10.76 -18.30 8.06
C GLN A 110 -12.25 -18.33 8.44
N VAL A 111 -12.81 -17.21 8.86
CA VAL A 111 -14.26 -17.10 9.19
C VAL A 111 -15.12 -17.51 7.99
N PHE A 112 -14.73 -17.09 6.78
CA PHE A 112 -15.52 -17.37 5.57
C PHE A 112 -15.25 -18.75 4.97
N THR A 113 -14.01 -19.20 4.96
CA THR A 113 -13.62 -20.44 4.24
C THR A 113 -13.88 -21.71 5.01
N ASN A 114 -13.78 -21.70 6.34
CA ASN A 114 -13.77 -22.89 7.21
C ASN A 114 -12.84 -24.02 6.71
N ASN A 115 -11.82 -23.66 5.95
CA ASN A 115 -10.80 -24.57 5.43
C ASN A 115 -9.44 -23.90 5.56
N THR A 116 -8.66 -24.33 6.54
CA THR A 116 -7.41 -23.66 6.90
C THR A 116 -6.39 -23.63 5.75
N GLY A 117 -6.30 -24.73 4.97
CA GLY A 117 -5.42 -24.74 3.80
C GLY A 117 -5.83 -23.72 2.72
N LEU A 118 -7.14 -23.59 2.48
CA LEU A 118 -7.68 -22.60 1.57
C LEU A 118 -7.50 -21.17 2.11
N THR A 119 -7.74 -20.97 3.41
CA THR A 119 -7.45 -19.70 4.11
C THR A 119 -6.02 -19.26 3.88
N CYS A 120 -5.06 -20.12 4.19
CA CYS A 120 -3.65 -19.81 4.06
C CYS A 120 -3.26 -19.48 2.61
N MET A 121 -3.82 -20.18 1.64
CA MET A 121 -3.60 -19.90 0.22
C MET A 121 -4.15 -18.52 -0.17
N ILE A 122 -5.42 -18.24 0.12
CA ILE A 122 -6.07 -16.99 -0.29
C ILE A 122 -5.38 -15.79 0.37
N SER A 123 -5.15 -15.86 1.69
CA SER A 123 -4.53 -14.76 2.44
C SER A 123 -3.10 -14.48 1.97
N HIS A 124 -2.32 -15.53 1.70
CA HIS A 124 -0.96 -15.38 1.16
C HIS A 124 -0.97 -14.71 -0.22
N ILE A 125 -1.79 -15.23 -1.15
CA ILE A 125 -1.91 -14.67 -2.50
C ILE A 125 -2.35 -13.20 -2.42
N PHE A 126 -3.35 -12.87 -1.61
CA PHE A 126 -3.82 -11.50 -1.43
C PHE A 126 -2.71 -10.55 -0.97
N LEU A 127 -1.99 -10.91 0.11
CA LEU A 127 -0.94 -10.06 0.68
C LEU A 127 0.28 -9.93 -0.24
N VAL A 128 0.67 -11.01 -0.92
CA VAL A 128 1.76 -10.96 -1.91
C VAL A 128 1.35 -10.18 -3.15
N SER A 129 0.09 -10.27 -3.59
CA SER A 129 -0.42 -9.44 -4.69
C SER A 129 -0.43 -7.96 -4.33
N LEU A 130 -0.84 -7.60 -3.10
CA LEU A 130 -0.76 -6.23 -2.60
C LEU A 130 0.69 -5.71 -2.62
N ALA A 131 1.64 -6.54 -2.17
CA ALA A 131 3.07 -6.21 -2.27
C ALA A 131 3.56 -6.10 -3.72
N GLY A 132 3.05 -6.93 -4.62
CA GLY A 132 3.32 -6.86 -6.06
C GLY A 132 2.81 -5.56 -6.69
N ILE A 133 1.62 -5.10 -6.31
CA ILE A 133 1.11 -3.78 -6.71
C ILE A 133 2.07 -2.69 -6.24
N ASN A 134 2.46 -2.73 -4.96
CA ASN A 134 3.43 -1.77 -4.42
C ASN A 134 4.77 -1.81 -5.16
N TYR A 135 5.28 -3.00 -5.49
CA TYR A 135 6.52 -3.18 -6.23
C TYR A 135 6.50 -2.41 -7.56
N PHE A 136 5.44 -2.56 -8.36
CA PHE A 136 5.32 -1.85 -9.64
C PHE A 136 5.01 -0.36 -9.46
N VAL A 137 4.14 0.01 -8.53
CA VAL A 137 3.84 1.42 -8.24
C VAL A 137 5.09 2.17 -7.83
N TYR A 138 5.93 1.56 -6.99
CA TYR A 138 7.21 2.14 -6.59
C TYR A 138 8.16 2.32 -7.79
N LEU A 139 8.24 1.35 -8.70
CA LEU A 139 9.05 1.47 -9.92
C LEU A 139 8.58 2.62 -10.82
N PHE A 140 7.28 2.89 -10.88
CA PHE A 140 6.73 3.89 -11.79
C PHE A 140 6.83 5.31 -11.23
N ARG A 141 6.55 5.51 -9.96
CA ARG A 141 6.46 6.85 -9.36
C ARG A 141 7.51 7.15 -8.28
N GLY A 142 8.33 6.17 -7.90
CA GLY A 142 9.34 6.33 -6.86
C GLY A 142 8.81 6.38 -5.43
N ASN A 143 7.49 6.28 -5.21
CA ASN A 143 6.85 6.25 -3.90
C ASN A 143 6.01 4.98 -3.75
N GLU A 144 5.85 4.52 -2.51
CA GLU A 144 5.11 3.31 -2.21
C GLU A 144 3.60 3.49 -2.35
N PHE A 145 2.92 2.38 -2.62
CA PHE A 145 1.48 2.30 -2.66
C PHE A 145 0.91 2.30 -1.24
N ILE A 146 0.08 3.28 -0.94
CA ILE A 146 -0.58 3.47 0.36
C ILE A 146 -2.10 3.41 0.23
N PHE A 147 -2.81 3.35 1.35
CA PHE A 147 -4.26 3.15 1.35
C PHE A 147 -5.03 4.25 0.61
N SER A 148 -4.57 5.50 0.69
CA SER A 148 -5.19 6.63 -0.05
C SER A 148 -5.17 6.45 -1.56
N ASP A 149 -4.19 5.71 -2.10
CA ASP A 149 -4.06 5.46 -3.54
C ASP A 149 -5.22 4.62 -4.09
N LEU A 150 -5.93 3.89 -3.21
CA LEU A 150 -7.16 3.18 -3.62
C LEU A 150 -8.23 4.12 -4.18
N LYS A 151 -8.26 5.38 -3.75
CA LYS A 151 -9.17 6.40 -4.29
C LYS A 151 -8.84 6.78 -5.74
N SER A 152 -7.57 6.63 -6.12
CA SER A 152 -7.04 6.99 -7.46
C SER A 152 -6.75 5.77 -8.34
N ILE A 153 -7.22 4.58 -7.96
CA ILE A 153 -6.91 3.33 -8.67
C ILE A 153 -7.36 3.38 -10.14
N GLN A 154 -8.49 4.02 -10.42
CA GLN A 154 -9.01 4.16 -11.77
C GLN A 154 -8.09 5.01 -12.66
N THR A 155 -7.56 6.10 -12.12
CA THR A 155 -6.56 6.95 -12.79
C THR A 155 -5.27 6.17 -13.03
N GLY A 156 -4.80 5.43 -12.01
CA GLY A 156 -3.62 4.57 -12.14
C GLY A 156 -3.77 3.52 -13.25
N LEU A 157 -4.92 2.86 -13.32
CA LEU A 157 -5.20 1.87 -14.36
C LEU A 157 -5.26 2.47 -15.78
N SER A 158 -5.76 3.70 -15.93
CA SER A 158 -5.83 4.37 -17.24
C SER A 158 -4.46 4.68 -17.84
N VAL A 159 -3.44 4.88 -17.00
CA VAL A 159 -2.07 5.19 -17.44
C VAL A 159 -1.14 3.97 -17.41
N ALA A 160 -1.55 2.86 -16.79
CA ALA A 160 -0.72 1.67 -16.61
C ALA A 160 -0.20 1.09 -17.93
N GLY A 161 -0.96 1.23 -19.03
CA GLY A 161 -0.55 0.78 -20.37
C GLY A 161 0.66 1.50 -20.94
N ASN A 162 1.04 2.66 -20.38
CA ASN A 162 2.20 3.45 -20.83
C ASN A 162 3.51 3.04 -20.15
N TYR A 163 3.47 2.08 -19.22
CA TYR A 163 4.63 1.65 -18.45
C TYR A 163 5.08 0.25 -18.82
N GLU A 164 6.39 0.04 -18.84
CA GLU A 164 6.96 -1.30 -19.00
C GLU A 164 7.06 -1.99 -17.62
N PHE A 165 6.45 -3.18 -17.51
CA PHE A 165 6.48 -3.98 -16.30
C PHE A 165 7.77 -4.82 -16.26
N VAL A 166 8.82 -4.24 -15.70
CA VAL A 166 10.11 -4.92 -15.51
C VAL A 166 10.14 -5.56 -14.13
N MET A 167 10.52 -6.82 -14.05
CA MET A 167 10.69 -7.57 -12.82
C MET A 167 12.16 -7.92 -12.60
N ASP A 168 12.61 -7.82 -11.36
CA ASP A 168 13.95 -8.28 -10.95
C ASP A 168 13.93 -9.77 -10.52
N ASP A 169 15.10 -10.31 -10.20
CA ASP A 169 15.26 -11.69 -9.76
C ASP A 169 14.51 -11.99 -8.44
N ARG A 170 14.37 -11.01 -7.55
CA ARG A 170 13.60 -11.14 -6.30
C ARG A 170 12.14 -11.39 -6.58
N ALA A 171 11.53 -10.64 -7.50
CA ALA A 171 10.15 -10.85 -7.93
C ALA A 171 9.97 -12.26 -8.51
N GLY A 172 10.93 -12.73 -9.31
CA GLY A 172 10.95 -14.10 -9.82
C GLY A 172 10.97 -15.16 -8.71
N TYR A 173 11.87 -15.03 -7.75
CA TYR A 173 11.92 -15.95 -6.61
C TYR A 173 10.64 -15.92 -5.78
N VAL A 174 10.05 -14.74 -5.53
CA VAL A 174 8.80 -14.61 -4.80
C VAL A 174 7.66 -15.37 -5.50
N ILE A 175 7.55 -15.27 -6.81
CA ILE A 175 6.53 -16.00 -7.59
C ILE A 175 6.76 -17.51 -7.49
N LEU A 176 8.00 -17.99 -7.66
CA LEU A 176 8.31 -19.42 -7.57
C LEU A 176 8.04 -19.98 -6.17
N ILE A 177 8.50 -19.29 -5.13
CA ILE A 177 8.32 -19.71 -3.73
C ILE A 177 6.84 -19.66 -3.35
N SER A 178 6.07 -18.65 -3.78
CA SER A 178 4.61 -18.60 -3.57
C SER A 178 3.91 -19.78 -4.26
N THR A 179 4.36 -20.15 -5.45
CA THR A 179 3.81 -21.31 -6.16
C THR A 179 4.07 -22.62 -5.39
N LEU A 180 5.28 -22.79 -4.84
CA LEU A 180 5.61 -23.93 -3.98
C LEU A 180 4.80 -23.94 -2.68
N TYR A 181 4.67 -22.77 -2.05
CA TYR A 181 3.86 -22.61 -0.85
C TYR A 181 2.40 -23.01 -1.11
N VAL A 182 1.80 -22.52 -2.17
CA VAL A 182 0.42 -22.88 -2.57
C VAL A 182 0.31 -24.38 -2.87
N ALA A 183 1.30 -24.95 -3.54
CA ALA A 183 1.32 -26.39 -3.83
C ALA A 183 1.33 -27.25 -2.57
N LEU A 184 2.06 -26.83 -1.54
CA LEU A 184 2.15 -27.50 -0.25
C LEU A 184 0.91 -27.25 0.61
N ILE A 185 0.53 -25.98 0.82
CA ILE A 185 -0.51 -25.63 1.79
C ILE A 185 -1.90 -26.17 1.41
N ARG A 186 -2.18 -26.32 0.12
CA ARG A 186 -3.41 -26.95 -0.37
C ARG A 186 -3.54 -28.44 -0.02
N LYS A 187 -2.44 -29.09 0.38
CA LYS A 187 -2.46 -30.49 0.84
C LYS A 187 -2.86 -30.60 2.30
N LEU A 188 -2.78 -29.50 3.04
CA LEU A 188 -3.10 -29.44 4.46
C LEU A 188 -4.57 -29.00 4.60
N HIS A 189 -5.44 -29.97 4.80
CA HIS A 189 -6.88 -29.72 4.96
C HIS A 189 -7.28 -29.85 6.41
N VAL A 190 -7.79 -28.77 7.00
CA VAL A 190 -8.39 -28.75 8.33
C VAL A 190 -9.68 -27.95 8.26
N SER A 191 -10.77 -28.55 8.74
CA SER A 191 -12.07 -27.90 8.81
C SER A 191 -12.75 -28.17 10.16
N PHE A 192 -13.67 -27.31 10.53
CA PHE A 192 -14.43 -27.41 11.78
C PHE A 192 -15.86 -27.85 11.50
N LYS A 193 -16.33 -28.84 12.25
CA LYS A 193 -17.73 -29.30 12.20
C LYS A 193 -18.70 -28.21 12.66
N LYS A 194 -18.28 -27.43 13.69
CA LYS A 194 -19.05 -26.30 14.22
C LYS A 194 -18.40 -24.98 13.78
N ARG A 195 -18.98 -24.32 12.78
CA ARG A 195 -18.45 -23.07 12.21
C ARG A 195 -18.58 -21.89 13.16
N VAL A 196 -19.69 -21.78 13.89
CA VAL A 196 -19.97 -20.61 14.74
C VAL A 196 -18.92 -20.42 15.84
N PRO A 197 -18.59 -21.43 16.68
CA PRO A 197 -17.52 -21.25 17.67
C PRO A 197 -16.17 -20.90 17.04
N MET A 198 -15.85 -21.50 15.89
CA MET A 198 -14.61 -21.19 15.16
C MET A 198 -14.60 -19.71 14.73
N ALA A 199 -15.70 -19.23 14.13
CA ALA A 199 -15.82 -17.86 13.69
C ALA A 199 -15.69 -16.86 14.87
N ILE A 200 -16.35 -17.14 16.00
CA ILE A 200 -16.27 -16.30 17.20
C ILE A 200 -14.81 -16.21 17.68
N ILE A 201 -14.10 -17.32 17.77
CA ILE A 201 -12.70 -17.32 18.24
C ILE A 201 -11.81 -16.56 17.24
N CYS A 202 -11.97 -16.78 15.95
CA CYS A 202 -11.19 -16.06 14.94
C CYS A 202 -11.46 -14.56 14.97
N ILE A 203 -12.71 -14.13 15.10
CA ILE A 203 -13.09 -12.72 15.21
C ILE A 203 -12.50 -12.13 16.49
N SER A 204 -12.64 -12.82 17.64
CA SER A 204 -12.10 -12.34 18.91
C SER A 204 -10.58 -12.16 18.84
N LEU A 205 -9.85 -13.12 18.27
CA LEU A 205 -8.39 -13.03 18.10
C LEU A 205 -8.01 -11.91 17.12
N ALA A 206 -8.77 -11.72 16.05
CA ALA A 206 -8.53 -10.64 15.09
C ALA A 206 -8.76 -9.26 15.75
N VAL A 207 -9.83 -9.10 16.52
CA VAL A 207 -10.11 -7.87 17.27
C VAL A 207 -9.03 -7.60 18.31
N LEU A 208 -8.65 -8.60 19.13
CA LEU A 208 -7.56 -8.45 20.11
C LEU A 208 -6.24 -8.06 19.44
N SER A 209 -5.90 -8.68 18.30
CA SER A 209 -4.71 -8.33 17.53
C SER A 209 -4.80 -6.90 17.00
N GLY A 210 -5.96 -6.50 16.48
CA GLY A 210 -6.21 -5.14 15.98
C GLY A 210 -6.09 -4.08 17.06
N VAL A 211 -6.68 -4.31 18.26
CA VAL A 211 -6.55 -3.42 19.42
C VAL A 211 -5.09 -3.32 19.87
N TYR A 212 -4.38 -4.44 19.93
CA TYR A 212 -2.95 -4.44 20.28
C TYR A 212 -2.12 -3.66 19.26
N ILE A 213 -2.36 -3.87 17.97
CA ILE A 213 -1.70 -3.10 16.89
C ILE A 213 -2.00 -1.62 17.07
N GLY A 214 -3.27 -1.22 17.22
CA GLY A 214 -3.67 0.18 17.41
C GLY A 214 -2.93 0.84 18.57
N HIS A 215 -2.92 0.19 19.73
CA HIS A 215 -2.21 0.72 20.90
C HIS A 215 -0.70 0.83 20.70
N LYS A 216 -0.07 -0.18 20.08
CA LYS A 216 1.39 -0.17 19.85
C LYS A 216 1.82 0.76 18.71
N THR A 217 0.90 1.16 17.84
CA THR A 217 1.18 2.03 16.71
C THR A 217 0.76 3.48 16.92
N GLU A 218 0.23 3.82 18.10
CA GLU A 218 -0.26 5.16 18.41
C GLU A 218 0.76 6.26 18.08
N TYR A 219 2.04 6.00 18.39
CA TYR A 219 3.15 6.94 18.16
C TYR A 219 4.00 6.60 16.92
N ILE A 220 3.61 5.59 16.14
CA ILE A 220 4.35 5.25 14.92
C ILE A 220 3.78 6.07 13.76
N VAL A 221 4.64 6.85 13.12
CA VAL A 221 4.29 7.65 11.96
C VAL A 221 4.37 6.80 10.69
N THR A 222 3.46 7.05 9.76
CA THR A 222 3.51 6.48 8.41
C THR A 222 4.69 7.11 7.66
N GLU A 223 5.59 6.29 7.18
CA GLU A 223 6.76 6.73 6.43
C GLU A 223 6.36 6.90 4.96
N THR A 224 5.93 8.11 4.59
CA THR A 224 5.49 8.44 3.23
C THR A 224 6.46 9.37 2.48
N TRP A 225 7.38 10.00 3.20
CA TRP A 225 8.32 10.97 2.65
C TRP A 225 9.51 10.36 1.93
N GLU A 226 9.97 9.21 2.39
CA GLU A 226 11.11 8.53 1.82
C GLU A 226 10.64 7.61 0.69
N GLN A 227 11.47 7.47 -0.34
CA GLN A 227 11.15 6.64 -1.50
C GLN A 227 10.79 5.20 -1.13
N LYS A 228 11.42 4.62 -0.12
CA LYS A 228 11.07 3.30 0.44
C LYS A 228 10.68 3.42 1.91
N GLY A 229 9.65 4.23 2.20
CA GLY A 229 9.24 4.55 3.57
C GLY A 229 8.96 3.34 4.45
N SER A 230 8.52 2.23 3.86
CA SER A 230 8.28 0.99 4.59
C SER A 230 9.53 0.32 5.17
N TYR A 231 10.75 0.75 4.83
CA TYR A 231 11.96 0.12 5.36
C TYR A 231 12.09 0.23 6.88
N ARG A 232 11.49 1.24 7.51
CA ARG A 232 11.48 1.40 8.97
C ARG A 232 10.34 0.65 9.65
N ASN A 233 9.18 0.60 9.02
CA ASN A 233 7.97 0.01 9.60
C ASN A 233 7.68 -1.40 9.09
N GLY A 234 8.18 -1.75 7.91
CA GLY A 234 7.71 -2.88 7.11
C GLY A 234 6.46 -2.51 6.32
N TYR A 235 6.33 -3.04 5.11
CA TYR A 235 5.31 -2.58 4.17
C TYR A 235 3.86 -2.78 4.67
N ILE A 236 3.54 -3.97 5.19
CA ILE A 236 2.16 -4.26 5.61
C ILE A 236 1.74 -3.35 6.78
N LEU A 237 2.63 -3.15 7.74
CA LEU A 237 2.38 -2.22 8.85
C LEU A 237 2.25 -0.78 8.32
N ASN A 238 3.15 -0.34 7.44
CA ASN A 238 3.09 1.00 6.87
C ASN A 238 1.80 1.23 6.08
N PHE A 239 1.35 0.24 5.30
CA PHE A 239 0.06 0.28 4.61
C PHE A 239 -1.13 0.38 5.57
N VAL A 240 -1.12 -0.36 6.68
CA VAL A 240 -2.17 -0.28 7.71
C VAL A 240 -2.16 1.08 8.41
N LEU A 241 -0.98 1.64 8.72
CA LEU A 241 -0.86 2.98 9.29
C LEU A 241 -1.43 4.05 8.35
N SER A 242 -1.22 3.92 7.05
CA SER A 242 -1.75 4.87 6.07
C SER A 242 -3.29 4.89 5.99
N ILE A 243 -3.97 3.86 6.52
CA ILE A 243 -5.43 3.89 6.69
C ILE A 243 -5.82 4.97 7.69
N ARG A 244 -5.11 5.06 8.83
CA ARG A 244 -5.34 6.09 9.85
C ARG A 244 -5.22 7.49 9.26
N ASP A 245 -4.23 7.70 8.41
CA ASP A 245 -3.95 9.01 7.81
C ASP A 245 -5.02 9.45 6.78
N CYS A 246 -5.90 8.52 6.38
CA CYS A 246 -7.06 8.86 5.55
C CYS A 246 -8.24 9.45 6.32
N PHE A 247 -8.21 9.34 7.65
CA PHE A 247 -9.25 9.87 8.56
C PHE A 247 -8.68 11.07 9.33
N ILE A 248 -8.78 12.24 8.73
CA ILE A 248 -8.38 13.50 9.36
C ILE A 248 -9.46 13.86 10.37
N ALA A 249 -9.09 13.88 11.65
CA ALA A 249 -9.98 14.41 12.68
C ALA A 249 -10.16 15.91 12.47
N ALA A 250 -11.40 16.38 12.65
CA ALA A 250 -11.64 17.82 12.65
C ALA A 250 -10.84 18.48 13.80
N PRO A 251 -10.23 19.65 13.59
CA PRO A 251 -9.56 20.39 14.64
C PRO A 251 -10.50 20.71 15.80
N ASP A 252 -9.96 20.87 17.00
CA ASP A 252 -10.75 21.30 18.16
C ASP A 252 -11.43 22.64 17.87
N GLY A 253 -12.73 22.71 18.14
CA GLY A 253 -13.55 23.89 17.86
C GLY A 253 -14.05 24.00 16.41
N TYR A 254 -13.76 23.05 15.54
CA TYR A 254 -14.32 23.03 14.18
C TYR A 254 -15.81 22.73 14.20
N SER A 255 -16.60 23.70 13.73
CA SER A 255 -18.03 23.54 13.48
C SER A 255 -18.43 24.36 12.25
N GLY A 256 -19.56 23.99 11.61
CA GLY A 256 -20.07 24.79 10.50
C GLY A 256 -20.44 26.23 10.91
N GLU A 257 -20.76 26.46 12.19
CA GLU A 257 -21.02 27.80 12.74
C GLU A 257 -19.71 28.58 12.91
N ALA A 258 -18.64 27.93 13.41
CA ALA A 258 -17.33 28.56 13.55
C ALA A 258 -16.76 28.95 12.17
N VAL A 259 -16.95 28.13 11.15
CA VAL A 259 -16.54 28.44 9.78
C VAL A 259 -17.31 29.65 9.24
N LYS A 260 -18.64 29.72 9.44
CA LYS A 260 -19.45 30.87 9.03
C LYS A 260 -19.07 32.15 9.78
N ALA A 261 -18.79 32.04 11.08
CA ALA A 261 -18.36 33.20 11.88
C ALA A 261 -17.00 33.73 11.38
N LEU A 262 -16.07 32.84 11.00
CA LEU A 262 -14.81 33.22 10.36
C LEU A 262 -15.05 33.83 8.98
N GLU A 263 -15.91 33.25 8.18
CA GLU A 263 -16.30 33.81 6.87
C GLU A 263 -16.89 35.21 7.01
N GLU A 264 -17.80 35.44 7.97
CA GLU A 264 -18.35 36.75 8.27
C GLU A 264 -17.29 37.72 8.79
N GLN A 265 -16.40 37.28 9.68
CA GLN A 265 -15.30 38.09 10.20
C GLN A 265 -14.34 38.54 9.11
N TYR A 266 -13.96 37.67 8.21
CA TYR A 266 -13.03 37.97 7.12
C TYR A 266 -13.73 38.53 5.87
N SER A 267 -15.04 38.35 5.72
CA SER A 267 -15.83 39.01 4.67
C SER A 267 -16.21 40.44 5.03
N GLY A 268 -16.21 40.82 6.33
CA GLY A 268 -16.52 42.13 6.84
C GLY A 268 -15.34 43.14 6.85
N GLY A 269 -14.13 42.62 6.70
CA GLY A 269 -12.94 43.46 6.52
C GLY A 269 -12.75 43.83 5.05
N ASP A 270 -12.99 45.10 4.73
CA ASP A 270 -12.78 45.72 3.41
C ASP A 270 -13.68 45.17 2.29
N SER A 271 -14.98 45.48 2.41
CA SER A 271 -15.91 45.39 1.27
C SER A 271 -15.53 46.27 0.07
N ASP A 272 -14.67 47.27 0.26
CA ASP A 272 -14.17 48.09 -0.83
C ASP A 272 -12.97 47.45 -1.54
N GLY A 273 -12.06 46.77 -0.83
CA GLY A 273 -10.93 46.08 -1.45
C GLY A 273 -11.36 44.81 -2.24
N LYS A 274 -12.35 44.04 -1.73
CA LYS A 274 -12.87 42.88 -2.44
C LYS A 274 -13.65 43.26 -3.70
N LYS A 275 -14.50 44.29 -3.61
CA LYS A 275 -15.24 44.78 -4.78
C LYS A 275 -14.30 45.41 -5.83
N GLN A 276 -13.18 45.99 -5.41
CA GLN A 276 -12.17 46.49 -6.29
C GLN A 276 -11.38 45.35 -6.93
N GLY A 277 -10.89 44.37 -6.14
CA GLY A 277 -10.20 43.20 -6.66
C GLY A 277 -11.04 42.31 -7.58
N GLU A 278 -12.36 42.10 -7.27
CA GLU A 278 -13.28 41.45 -8.18
C GLU A 278 -13.60 42.24 -9.43
N LYS A 279 -13.70 43.58 -9.31
CA LYS A 279 -13.87 44.49 -10.47
C LYS A 279 -12.60 44.56 -11.32
N ASP A 280 -11.44 44.62 -10.69
CA ASP A 280 -10.16 44.66 -11.39
C ASP A 280 -9.85 43.30 -12.05
N ALA A 281 -10.17 42.17 -11.40
CA ALA A 281 -10.12 40.87 -12.02
C ALA A 281 -11.15 40.69 -13.16
N ALA A 282 -12.41 41.08 -12.94
CA ALA A 282 -13.45 41.03 -13.98
C ALA A 282 -13.12 41.99 -15.15
N SER A 283 -12.54 43.14 -14.89
CA SER A 283 -12.06 44.08 -15.90
C SER A 283 -10.87 43.50 -16.67
N ALA A 284 -9.87 42.96 -15.99
CA ALA A 284 -8.73 42.32 -16.63
C ALA A 284 -9.12 41.13 -17.52
N TYR A 285 -10.13 40.38 -17.12
CA TYR A 285 -10.71 39.29 -17.95
C TYR A 285 -11.59 39.81 -19.08
N ALA A 286 -12.25 40.96 -18.90
CA ALA A 286 -13.08 41.55 -19.95
C ALA A 286 -12.26 42.15 -21.09
N ASP A 287 -11.08 42.69 -20.79
CA ASP A 287 -10.18 43.24 -21.83
C ASP A 287 -9.46 42.15 -22.62
N VAL A 288 -9.34 40.92 -22.07
CA VAL A 288 -8.77 39.74 -22.79
C VAL A 288 -9.81 39.01 -23.64
N ALA A 289 -11.10 39.21 -23.38
CA ALA A 289 -12.19 38.65 -24.16
C ALA A 289 -12.52 39.47 -25.41
N ALA A 290 -11.52 39.77 -26.25
CA ALA A 290 -11.70 40.62 -27.41
C ALA A 290 -12.39 39.97 -28.61
N ASP A 291 -12.61 38.62 -28.58
CA ASP A 291 -13.35 37.94 -29.64
C ASP A 291 -14.26 36.82 -29.04
N PRO A 292 -15.60 36.94 -29.20
CA PRO A 292 -16.53 35.91 -28.68
C PRO A 292 -16.36 34.51 -29.32
N GLY A 293 -15.47 34.36 -30.27
CA GLY A 293 -15.18 33.11 -30.96
C GLY A 293 -13.91 32.35 -30.51
N GLU A 294 -12.94 33.03 -29.89
CA GLU A 294 -11.70 32.40 -29.44
C GLU A 294 -11.72 32.08 -27.96
N LYS A 295 -11.54 30.79 -27.64
CA LYS A 295 -11.39 30.35 -26.25
C LYS A 295 -9.99 30.71 -25.76
N PRO A 296 -9.83 31.34 -24.59
CA PRO A 296 -8.51 31.66 -24.05
C PRO A 296 -7.71 30.39 -23.78
N ALA A 297 -6.41 30.42 -24.04
CA ALA A 297 -5.50 29.39 -23.63
C ALA A 297 -5.23 29.50 -22.11
N ILE A 298 -5.52 28.47 -21.35
CA ILE A 298 -5.24 28.41 -19.93
C ILE A 298 -4.01 27.54 -19.71
N ILE A 299 -2.93 28.13 -19.20
CA ILE A 299 -1.70 27.43 -18.85
C ILE A 299 -1.64 27.33 -17.33
N VAL A 300 -1.65 26.10 -16.80
CA VAL A 300 -1.51 25.85 -15.37
C VAL A 300 -0.12 25.31 -15.10
N VAL A 301 0.65 26.02 -14.28
CA VAL A 301 1.99 25.61 -13.86
C VAL A 301 1.95 25.36 -12.35
N MET A 302 2.13 24.11 -11.96
CA MET A 302 2.32 23.74 -10.56
C MET A 302 3.82 23.71 -10.27
N SER A 303 4.29 24.66 -9.44
CA SER A 303 5.66 24.64 -8.94
C SER A 303 5.67 23.96 -7.58
N GLU A 304 5.99 22.66 -7.57
CA GLU A 304 6.07 21.90 -6.34
C GLU A 304 7.19 22.42 -5.43
N SER A 305 6.93 22.45 -4.14
CA SER A 305 7.88 22.89 -3.11
C SER A 305 8.28 24.39 -3.20
N TYR A 306 7.63 25.20 -4.04
CA TYR A 306 7.82 26.64 -4.00
C TYR A 306 7.07 27.23 -2.81
N ALA A 307 7.78 27.97 -1.98
CA ALA A 307 7.20 28.73 -0.87
C ALA A 307 7.89 30.10 -0.77
N ASP A 308 7.09 31.13 -0.60
CA ASP A 308 7.62 32.42 -0.19
C ASP A 308 7.95 32.39 1.30
N LEU A 309 9.23 32.28 1.61
CA LEU A 309 9.69 32.16 2.99
C LEU A 309 9.46 33.44 3.82
N SER A 310 9.22 34.58 3.18
CA SER A 310 8.97 35.83 3.87
C SER A 310 7.71 35.83 4.74
N VAL A 311 6.77 34.89 4.47
CA VAL A 311 5.51 34.77 5.22
C VAL A 311 5.57 33.74 6.35
N VAL A 312 6.68 32.97 6.48
CA VAL A 312 6.80 31.90 7.48
C VAL A 312 7.20 32.42 8.86
N GLY A 313 7.86 33.56 8.92
CA GLY A 313 8.30 34.17 10.20
C GLY A 313 9.05 35.47 10.02
N ASP A 314 9.30 36.15 11.13
CA ASP A 314 10.04 37.42 11.18
C ASP A 314 11.54 37.17 10.99
N PHE A 315 11.98 37.04 9.77
CA PHE A 315 13.39 37.03 9.44
C PHE A 315 13.67 37.96 8.25
N SER A 316 14.86 38.50 8.19
CA SER A 316 15.31 39.32 7.08
C SER A 316 16.45 38.66 6.33
N THR A 317 16.43 38.77 5.03
CA THR A 317 17.49 38.32 4.15
C THR A 317 18.23 39.50 3.54
N ASN A 318 19.51 39.34 3.22
CA ASN A 318 20.29 40.41 2.58
C ASN A 318 19.95 40.60 1.10
N ILE A 319 19.21 39.66 0.50
CA ILE A 319 18.68 39.74 -0.87
C ILE A 319 17.24 39.21 -0.87
N ASP A 320 16.44 39.73 -1.80
CA ASP A 320 15.12 39.14 -2.06
C ASP A 320 15.27 37.74 -2.62
N VAL A 321 14.66 36.75 -1.95
CA VAL A 321 14.76 35.32 -2.34
C VAL A 321 13.83 34.94 -3.50
N ALA A 322 12.83 35.79 -3.79
CA ALA A 322 11.87 35.58 -4.87
C ALA A 322 11.61 36.89 -5.66
N PRO A 323 12.65 37.58 -6.20
CA PRO A 323 12.54 38.90 -6.73
C PRO A 323 11.59 39.00 -7.92
N TYR A 324 11.54 37.99 -8.76
CA TYR A 324 10.60 37.94 -9.88
C TYR A 324 9.14 37.86 -9.39
N PHE A 325 8.85 37.01 -8.46
CA PHE A 325 7.52 36.86 -7.89
C PHE A 325 7.04 38.14 -7.22
N HIS A 326 7.88 38.75 -6.41
CA HIS A 326 7.56 40.02 -5.71
C HIS A 326 7.46 41.23 -6.67
N SER A 327 8.01 41.11 -7.88
CA SER A 327 7.91 42.15 -8.91
C SER A 327 6.60 42.12 -9.71
N LEU A 328 5.85 41.02 -9.64
CA LEU A 328 4.58 40.86 -10.36
C LEU A 328 3.51 41.75 -9.72
N LYS A 329 3.15 42.86 -10.37
CA LYS A 329 2.17 43.84 -9.87
C LYS A 329 1.04 44.11 -10.84
N GLU A 330 1.33 44.09 -12.14
CA GLU A 330 0.36 44.41 -13.19
C GLU A 330 -0.20 43.11 -13.79
N ASN A 331 -1.50 43.11 -14.08
CA ASN A 331 -2.22 41.93 -14.67
C ASN A 331 -1.99 40.64 -13.90
N THR A 332 -1.80 40.72 -12.59
CA THR A 332 -1.47 39.58 -11.74
C THR A 332 -2.34 39.59 -10.50
N ILE A 333 -2.96 38.47 -10.22
CA ILE A 333 -3.63 38.20 -8.93
C ILE A 333 -2.76 37.17 -8.19
N HIS A 334 -2.29 37.52 -7.00
CA HIS A 334 -1.50 36.62 -6.17
C HIS A 334 -2.04 36.58 -4.75
N GLY A 335 -1.74 35.49 -4.05
CA GLY A 335 -2.13 35.26 -2.68
C GLY A 335 -1.46 34.04 -2.14
N TYR A 336 -1.77 33.70 -0.90
CA TYR A 336 -1.20 32.56 -0.22
C TYR A 336 -2.28 31.48 -0.01
N ALA A 337 -1.92 30.23 -0.22
CA ALA A 337 -2.77 29.09 0.06
C ALA A 337 -2.12 28.24 1.16
N LEU A 338 -2.89 27.95 2.22
CA LEU A 338 -2.49 26.97 3.21
C LEU A 338 -2.79 25.58 2.67
N SER A 339 -1.75 24.80 2.38
CA SER A 339 -1.93 23.41 2.01
C SER A 339 -2.06 22.54 3.26
N PRO A 340 -3.21 21.88 3.48
CA PRO A 340 -3.39 20.96 4.60
C PRO A 340 -2.75 19.59 4.36
N VAL A 341 -2.13 19.39 3.20
CA VAL A 341 -1.52 18.11 2.83
C VAL A 341 -0.14 18.04 3.43
N PHE A 342 0.07 17.10 4.31
CA PHE A 342 1.37 16.77 4.85
C PHE A 342 2.23 16.14 3.75
N GLY A 343 3.38 16.73 3.49
CA GLY A 343 4.30 16.23 2.49
C GLY A 343 4.07 16.83 1.11
N ALA A 344 4.68 17.95 0.85
CA ALA A 344 4.78 18.63 -0.43
C ALA A 344 4.61 17.74 -1.67
N LYS A 345 3.38 17.36 -1.98
CA LYS A 345 2.99 16.75 -3.25
C LYS A 345 1.85 17.51 -3.86
#